data_e3045f1ecd0c482eecdd4ec62f53c541
#
_entry.id   e3045f1ecd0c482eecdd4ec62f53c541
#
_cell.length_a   1.000
_cell.length_b   1.000
_cell.length_c   1.000
_cell.angle_alpha   90.00
_cell.angle_beta   90.00
_cell.angle_gamma   90.00
#
_symmetry.space_group_name_H-M   'P 1'
#
loop_
_entity.id
_entity.type
_entity.pdbx_description
1 polymer ?
#
loop_
_entity_poly.entity_id
_entity_poly.type
_entity_poly.pdbx_seq_one_letter_code
_entity_poly.pdbx_strand_id
1 'polypeptide(L)'
;SAGSELLELAILGPNQSKAANVIFNAIQDRRGRRILSIRDQNTFDLSLRRKRMMTLAQLFLIHRYKIDSVHYLTPTEDNKHQAEGMRARGLFSNVNDEVGEIIVADVNKERVKSLLEADRAALKTLVAET
;
A
#
# COMPACT_ATOMS: atom_id res chain seq x y z
N SER A 1 17.67 1.41 14.55
CA SER A 1 16.64 0.62 15.20
C SER A 1 16.16 -0.49 14.27
N ALA A 2 15.62 -1.54 14.87
CA ALA A 2 14.99 -2.59 14.08
C ALA A 2 13.87 -1.98 13.24
N GLY A 3 13.80 -2.33 11.97
CA GLY A 3 12.77 -1.83 11.07
C GLY A 3 13.14 -0.58 10.28
N SER A 4 14.30 0.03 10.56
CA SER A 4 14.75 1.16 9.76
C SER A 4 15.32 0.74 8.40
N GLU A 5 15.49 -0.56 8.18
CA GLU A 5 15.99 -1.11 6.94
C GLU A 5 15.05 -0.85 5.77
N LEU A 6 15.62 -0.45 4.65
CA LEU A 6 14.87 -0.20 3.43
C LEU A 6 14.63 -1.54 2.70
N LEU A 7 13.36 -1.83 2.42
CA LEU A 7 12.93 -3.08 1.80
C LEU A 7 12.30 -2.81 0.45
N GLU A 8 12.26 -3.83 -0.38
CA GLU A 8 11.60 -3.76 -1.67
C GLU A 8 10.62 -4.92 -1.83
N LEU A 9 9.38 -4.61 -2.23
CA LEU A 9 8.45 -5.58 -2.80
C LEU A 9 8.51 -5.41 -4.31
N ALA A 10 8.96 -6.45 -5.02
CA ALA A 10 8.99 -6.44 -6.47
C ALA A 10 7.84 -7.29 -7.02
N ILE A 11 7.14 -6.75 -8.02
CA ILE A 11 6.11 -7.49 -8.76
C ILE A 11 6.77 -7.90 -10.08
N LEU A 12 6.83 -9.21 -10.30
CA LEU A 12 7.50 -9.75 -11.48
C LEU A 12 6.49 -10.05 -12.57
N GLY A 13 6.82 -9.64 -13.77
CA GLY A 13 6.08 -9.99 -14.97
C GLY A 13 6.62 -11.25 -15.63
N PRO A 14 6.20 -11.54 -16.86
CA PRO A 14 6.75 -12.64 -17.64
C PRO A 14 8.27 -12.52 -17.75
N ASN A 15 8.94 -13.66 -17.81
CA ASN A 15 10.40 -13.75 -17.92
C ASN A 15 11.16 -13.17 -16.72
N GLN A 16 10.49 -13.12 -15.55
CA GLN A 16 11.11 -12.62 -14.31
C GLN A 16 11.54 -11.15 -14.37
N SER A 17 11.05 -10.41 -15.34
CA SER A 17 11.32 -8.97 -15.39
C SER A 17 10.51 -8.22 -14.34
N LYS A 18 11.10 -7.19 -13.77
CA LYS A 18 10.44 -6.38 -12.75
C LYS A 18 9.39 -5.49 -13.41
N ALA A 19 8.11 -5.77 -13.12
CA ALA A 19 6.98 -5.02 -13.69
C ALA A 19 6.62 -3.80 -12.83
N ALA A 20 6.80 -3.90 -11.52
CA ALA A 20 6.52 -2.82 -10.58
C ALA A 20 7.29 -3.07 -9.30
N ASN A 21 7.44 -2.02 -8.47
CA ASN A 21 7.98 -2.20 -7.13
C ASN A 21 7.46 -1.18 -6.14
N VAL A 22 7.61 -1.52 -4.87
CA VAL A 22 7.38 -0.61 -3.74
C VAL A 22 8.62 -0.65 -2.86
N ILE A 23 9.18 0.52 -2.60
CA ILE A 23 10.30 0.67 -1.67
C ILE A 23 9.74 1.22 -0.36
N PHE A 24 10.02 0.55 0.74
CA PHE A 24 9.37 0.85 2.00
C PHE A 24 10.21 0.49 3.21
N ASN A 25 9.79 1.02 4.37
CA ASN A 25 10.22 0.53 5.67
C ASN A 25 8.99 0.06 6.43
N ALA A 26 9.13 -1.00 7.22
CA ALA A 26 8.12 -1.42 8.18
C ALA A 26 8.71 -1.17 9.57
N ILE A 27 8.19 -0.19 10.29
CA ILE A 27 8.73 0.26 11.55
C ILE A 27 7.68 0.15 12.65
N GLN A 28 8.13 0.23 13.90
CA GLN A 28 7.24 0.26 15.05
C GLN A 28 7.52 1.55 15.82
N ASP A 29 6.46 2.30 16.15
CA ASP A 29 6.61 3.54 16.90
C ASP A 29 6.70 3.25 18.41
N ARG A 30 6.82 4.33 19.20
CA ARG A 30 6.96 4.20 20.66
C ARG A 30 5.74 3.58 21.35
N ARG A 31 4.58 3.66 20.71
CA ARG A 31 3.33 3.09 21.24
C ARG A 31 3.11 1.65 20.80
N GLY A 32 4.06 1.10 20.05
CA GLY A 32 3.92 -0.24 19.50
C GLY A 32 3.11 -0.30 18.21
N ARG A 33 2.68 0.82 17.65
CA ARG A 33 1.97 0.84 16.40
C ARG A 33 2.93 0.52 15.26
N ARG A 34 2.46 -0.27 14.32
CA ARG A 34 3.26 -0.67 13.16
C ARG A 34 2.96 0.26 11.99
N ILE A 35 4.00 0.82 11.42
CA ILE A 35 3.91 1.82 10.37
C ILE A 35 4.58 1.30 9.13
N LEU A 36 3.84 1.32 8.01
CA LEU A 36 4.38 1.10 6.68
C LEU A 36 4.75 2.45 6.10
N SER A 37 6.04 2.71 5.97
CA SER A 37 6.54 3.96 5.43
C SER A 37 6.91 3.73 3.97
N ILE A 38 6.09 4.23 3.05
CA ILE A 38 6.29 4.07 1.61
C ILE A 38 7.18 5.18 1.10
N ARG A 39 8.34 4.78 0.59
CA ARG A 39 9.35 5.69 0.06
C ARG A 39 9.19 5.95 -1.43
N ASP A 40 8.82 4.90 -2.18
CA ASP A 40 8.72 4.99 -3.62
C ASP A 40 7.84 3.87 -4.16
N GLN A 41 7.17 4.15 -5.26
CA GLN A 41 6.35 3.18 -5.96
C GLN A 41 6.56 3.39 -7.44
N ASN A 42 6.92 2.34 -8.17
CA ASN A 42 7.20 2.42 -9.59
C ASN A 42 6.45 1.34 -10.36
N THR A 43 5.84 1.73 -11.46
CA THR A 43 5.26 0.81 -12.43
C THR A 43 6.10 0.89 -13.69
N PHE A 44 6.87 -0.16 -13.95
CA PHE A 44 7.76 -0.21 -15.12
C PHE A 44 7.04 -0.72 -16.36
N ASP A 45 6.10 -1.65 -16.17
CA ASP A 45 5.23 -2.13 -17.23
C ASP A 45 3.98 -1.28 -17.28
N LEU A 46 3.91 -0.39 -18.26
CA LEU A 46 2.83 0.59 -18.37
C LEU A 46 1.44 -0.05 -18.57
N SER A 47 1.40 -1.30 -19.07
CA SER A 47 0.13 -2.02 -19.21
C SER A 47 -0.50 -2.34 -17.86
N LEU A 48 0.26 -2.28 -16.77
CA LEU A 48 -0.24 -2.53 -15.42
C LEU A 48 -0.76 -1.27 -14.74
N ARG A 49 -0.57 -0.09 -15.32
CA ARG A 49 -1.14 1.14 -14.79
C ARG A 49 -2.66 1.02 -14.77
N ARG A 50 -3.28 1.57 -13.72
CA ARG A 50 -4.73 1.56 -13.53
C ARG A 50 -5.32 0.17 -13.31
N LYS A 51 -4.49 -0.86 -13.09
CA LYS A 51 -4.97 -2.21 -12.73
C LYS A 51 -4.88 -2.45 -11.23
N ARG A 52 -4.76 -1.39 -10.45
CA ARG A 52 -4.72 -1.43 -8.98
C ARG A 52 -3.64 -2.34 -8.42
N MET A 53 -2.57 -2.54 -9.19
CA MET A 53 -1.45 -3.38 -8.72
C MET A 53 -0.81 -2.77 -7.48
N MET A 54 -0.68 -1.45 -7.42
CA MET A 54 -0.12 -0.79 -6.24
C MET A 54 -1.05 -0.90 -5.04
N THR A 55 -2.35 -0.82 -5.24
CA THR A 55 -3.33 -1.06 -4.15
C THR A 55 -3.17 -2.48 -3.61
N LEU A 56 -3.09 -3.46 -4.50
CA LEU A 56 -2.91 -4.86 -4.09
C LEU A 56 -1.58 -5.06 -3.37
N ALA A 57 -0.50 -4.46 -3.87
CA ALA A 57 0.81 -4.52 -3.24
C ALA A 57 0.77 -3.94 -1.82
N GLN A 58 0.12 -2.79 -1.64
CA GLN A 58 -0.03 -2.18 -0.33
C GLN A 58 -0.85 -3.06 0.62
N LEU A 59 -1.95 -3.62 0.14
CA LEU A 59 -2.77 -4.54 0.95
C LEU A 59 -1.95 -5.75 1.40
N PHE A 60 -1.15 -6.29 0.51
CA PHE A 60 -0.25 -7.40 0.84
C PHE A 60 0.72 -7.01 1.96
N LEU A 61 1.37 -5.86 1.83
CA LEU A 61 2.33 -5.37 2.82
C LEU A 61 1.65 -5.07 4.17
N ILE A 62 0.48 -4.45 4.13
CA ILE A 62 -0.31 -4.15 5.33
C ILE A 62 -0.61 -5.45 6.09
N HIS A 63 -1.05 -6.47 5.39
CA HIS A 63 -1.37 -7.76 5.98
C HIS A 63 -0.10 -8.48 6.48
N ARG A 64 0.92 -8.53 5.65
CA ARG A 64 2.17 -9.23 5.94
C ARG A 64 2.86 -8.69 7.20
N TYR A 65 2.86 -7.39 7.35
CA TYR A 65 3.56 -6.72 8.46
C TYR A 65 2.61 -6.26 9.57
N LYS A 66 1.32 -6.57 9.47
CA LYS A 66 0.29 -6.20 10.47
C LYS A 66 0.29 -4.70 10.75
N ILE A 67 0.23 -3.93 9.68
CA ILE A 67 0.38 -2.48 9.71
C ILE A 67 -0.86 -1.79 10.30
N ASP A 68 -0.63 -0.81 11.17
CA ASP A 68 -1.67 0.02 11.76
C ASP A 68 -1.85 1.34 10.98
N SER A 69 -0.78 1.87 10.42
CA SER A 69 -0.81 3.15 9.72
C SER A 69 0.16 3.13 8.54
N VAL A 70 -0.23 3.77 7.44
CA VAL A 70 0.63 3.90 6.24
C VAL A 70 1.04 5.36 6.11
N HIS A 71 2.32 5.60 5.96
CA HIS A 71 2.88 6.92 5.70
C HIS A 71 3.42 6.96 4.27
N TYR A 72 2.91 7.90 3.48
CA TYR A 72 3.43 8.15 2.13
C TYR A 72 4.40 9.32 2.22
N LEU A 73 5.67 9.07 2.05
CA LEU A 73 6.70 10.09 2.12
C LEU A 73 6.84 10.77 0.76
N THR A 74 6.93 12.10 0.75
CA THR A 74 6.96 12.89 -0.48
C THR A 74 5.89 12.45 -1.49
N PRO A 75 4.60 12.51 -1.09
CA PRO A 75 3.53 11.91 -1.90
C PRO A 75 3.35 12.61 -3.23
N THR A 76 3.07 11.79 -4.25
CA THR A 76 2.67 12.27 -5.56
C THR A 76 1.15 12.40 -5.64
N GLU A 77 0.64 12.96 -6.74
CA GLU A 77 -0.81 12.98 -6.99
C GLU A 77 -1.37 11.56 -7.05
N ASP A 78 -0.62 10.62 -7.63
CA ASP A 78 -1.04 9.22 -7.67
C ASP A 78 -1.17 8.62 -6.27
N ASN A 79 -0.25 8.95 -5.36
CA ASN A 79 -0.35 8.50 -3.97
C ASN A 79 -1.60 9.06 -3.29
N LYS A 80 -1.93 10.32 -3.55
CA LYS A 80 -3.15 10.94 -3.01
C LYS A 80 -4.39 10.23 -3.51
N HIS A 81 -4.45 9.93 -4.80
CA HIS A 81 -5.56 9.18 -5.39
C HIS A 81 -5.67 7.77 -4.83
N GLN A 82 -4.56 7.09 -4.63
CA GLN A 82 -4.53 5.76 -4.02
C GLN A 82 -5.09 5.79 -2.60
N ALA A 83 -4.59 6.71 -1.78
CA ALA A 83 -5.02 6.82 -0.38
C ALA A 83 -6.51 7.12 -0.30
N GLU A 84 -7.00 8.05 -1.12
CA GLU A 84 -8.41 8.42 -1.16
C GLU A 84 -9.28 7.26 -1.67
N GLY A 85 -8.81 6.54 -2.66
CA GLY A 85 -9.50 5.35 -3.17
C GLY A 85 -9.61 4.26 -2.12
N MET A 86 -8.56 4.03 -1.35
CA MET A 86 -8.59 3.05 -0.26
C MET A 86 -9.50 3.51 0.87
N ARG A 87 -9.53 4.81 1.17
CA ARG A 87 -10.46 5.36 2.14
C ARG A 87 -11.91 5.16 1.69
N ALA A 88 -12.20 5.45 0.44
CA ALA A 88 -13.54 5.29 -0.13
C ALA A 88 -14.03 3.83 -0.06
N ARG A 89 -13.11 2.88 -0.12
CA ARG A 89 -13.43 1.43 0.01
C ARG A 89 -13.46 0.95 1.46
N GLY A 90 -13.24 1.84 2.42
CA GLY A 90 -13.21 1.48 3.83
C GLY A 90 -11.96 0.76 4.29
N LEU A 91 -10.92 0.71 3.45
CA LEU A 91 -9.64 0.08 3.79
C LEU A 91 -8.77 0.98 4.68
N PHE A 92 -8.88 2.29 4.48
CA PHE A 92 -8.36 3.28 5.41
C PHE A 92 -9.53 3.91 6.15
N SER A 93 -9.41 4.02 7.46
CA SER A 93 -10.43 4.67 8.29
C SER A 93 -10.25 6.19 8.32
N ASN A 94 -9.04 6.67 8.06
CA ASN A 94 -8.69 8.08 8.12
C ASN A 94 -7.51 8.35 7.19
N VAL A 95 -7.53 9.50 6.53
CA VAL A 95 -6.42 9.96 5.69
C VAL A 95 -6.17 11.43 6.01
N ASN A 96 -4.93 11.76 6.34
CA ASN A 96 -4.53 13.10 6.72
C ASN A 96 -3.31 13.53 5.91
N ASP A 97 -3.42 14.61 5.15
CA ASP A 97 -2.32 15.18 4.38
C ASP A 97 -2.01 16.64 4.77
N GLU A 98 -2.42 17.05 5.97
CA GLU A 98 -2.27 18.44 6.43
C GLU A 98 -0.85 18.97 6.39
N VAL A 99 0.12 18.09 6.51
CA VAL A 99 1.51 18.49 6.57
C VAL A 99 2.11 18.74 5.18
N GLY A 100 1.41 18.34 4.12
CA GLY A 100 1.85 18.59 2.74
C GLY A 100 3.02 17.75 2.24
N GLU A 101 3.85 17.24 3.12
CA GLU A 101 5.02 16.43 2.77
C GLU A 101 4.82 14.95 3.09
N ILE A 102 3.80 14.61 3.85
CA ILE A 102 3.51 13.24 4.24
C ILE A 102 2.00 13.07 4.27
N ILE A 103 1.53 11.98 3.68
CA ILE A 103 0.16 11.52 3.87
C ILE A 103 0.21 10.42 4.91
N VAL A 104 -0.62 10.53 5.94
CA VAL A 104 -0.78 9.52 6.99
C VAL A 104 -2.16 8.92 6.87
N ALA A 105 -2.24 7.60 6.74
CA ALA A 105 -3.50 6.90 6.62
C ALA A 105 -3.58 5.81 7.70
N ASP A 106 -4.69 5.80 8.45
CA ASP A 106 -4.93 4.75 9.43
C ASP A 106 -5.63 3.57 8.77
N VAL A 107 -5.13 2.37 9.02
CA VAL A 107 -5.62 1.14 8.39
C VAL A 107 -6.84 0.61 9.14
N ASN A 108 -7.87 0.27 8.40
CA ASN A 108 -8.97 -0.55 8.91
C ASN A 108 -8.55 -2.02 8.77
N LYS A 109 -7.92 -2.55 9.80
CA LYS A 109 -7.33 -3.89 9.78
C LYS A 109 -8.35 -4.99 9.50
N GLU A 110 -9.53 -4.88 10.10
CA GLU A 110 -10.57 -5.89 9.90
C GLU A 110 -11.05 -5.93 8.47
N ARG A 111 -11.21 -4.76 7.85
CA ARG A 111 -11.65 -4.68 6.46
C ARG A 111 -10.58 -5.24 5.51
N VAL A 112 -9.32 -4.91 5.75
CA VAL A 112 -8.20 -5.44 4.95
C VAL A 112 -8.14 -6.94 5.08
N LYS A 113 -8.22 -7.46 6.30
CA LYS A 113 -8.20 -8.90 6.56
C LYS A 113 -9.36 -9.60 5.87
N SER A 114 -10.56 -9.06 6.00
CA SER A 114 -11.75 -9.63 5.36
C SER A 114 -11.59 -9.69 3.84
N LEU A 115 -11.08 -8.61 3.25
CA LEU A 115 -10.88 -8.57 1.80
C LEU A 115 -9.86 -9.63 1.34
N LEU A 116 -8.77 -9.80 2.08
CA LEU A 116 -7.71 -10.73 1.70
C LEU A 116 -8.04 -12.20 1.99
N GLU A 117 -8.82 -12.48 3.02
CA GLU A 117 -9.12 -13.84 3.44
C GLU A 117 -10.42 -14.40 2.88
N ALA A 118 -11.41 -13.54 2.72
CA ALA A 118 -12.77 -14.03 2.47
C ALA A 118 -13.05 -14.33 1.02
N ASP A 119 -12.33 -13.74 0.06
CA ASP A 119 -12.82 -13.87 -1.30
C ASP A 119 -11.77 -13.53 -2.35
N ARG A 120 -11.24 -14.58 -2.98
CA ARG A 120 -10.36 -14.41 -4.14
C ARG A 120 -11.07 -13.69 -5.29
N ALA A 121 -12.39 -13.84 -5.39
CA ALA A 121 -13.16 -13.15 -6.43
C ALA A 121 -13.17 -11.63 -6.16
N ALA A 122 -13.31 -11.21 -4.90
CA ALA A 122 -13.26 -9.80 -4.54
C ALA A 122 -11.88 -9.18 -4.86
N LEU A 123 -10.80 -9.92 -4.61
CA LEU A 123 -9.45 -9.46 -4.96
C LEU A 123 -9.29 -9.34 -6.47
N LYS A 124 -9.78 -10.31 -7.23
CA LYS A 124 -9.75 -10.26 -8.69
C LYS A 124 -10.53 -9.05 -9.21
N THR A 125 -11.70 -8.78 -8.63
CA THR A 125 -12.52 -7.64 -8.99
C THR A 125 -11.79 -6.33 -8.69
N LEU A 126 -11.15 -6.24 -7.52
CA LEU A 126 -10.37 -5.07 -7.14
C LEU A 126 -9.25 -4.80 -8.15
N VAL A 127 -8.54 -5.83 -8.57
CA VAL A 127 -7.45 -5.70 -9.54
C VAL A 127 -7.98 -5.35 -10.93
N ALA A 128 -9.13 -5.89 -11.31
CA ALA A 128 -9.72 -5.69 -12.63
C ALA A 128 -10.44 -4.34 -12.78
N GLU A 129 -10.84 -3.71 -11.68
CA GLU A 129 -11.48 -2.40 -11.69
C GLU A 129 -10.49 -1.31 -12.07
N THR A 130 -10.42 -0.98 -13.30
CA THR A 130 -9.54 0.09 -13.77
C THR A 130 -10.28 1.06 -14.66
#